data_d119e265ba17d98a68a7568dc125b384
#
_entry.id   d119e265ba17d98a68a7568dc125b384
#
_cell.length_a   1.000
_cell.length_b   1.000
_cell.length_c   1.000
_cell.angle_alpha   90.00
_cell.angle_beta   90.00
_cell.angle_gamma   90.00
#
_symmetry.space_group_name_H-M   'P 1'
#
loop_
_entity.id
_entity.type
_entity.pdbx_description
1 polymer ?
#
loop_
_entity_poly.entity_id
_entity_poly.type
_entity_poly.pdbx_seq_one_letter_code
_entity_poly.pdbx_strand_id
1 'polypeptide(L)'
;MHSHPEAITAQETYLHNLVKHINPYTGIAYKDDPSIVGFEINNEPCHSGTKEEVKAYINRMLEAIYRTGNRKPVFYNVSHNEYVVEAYYETAIQGTTYQWYPIGLVSGQTQQGNFLPYIDRYDISFADKVKGFHKKARLIYEFDPADIMYSYMYPAMARTFRMAGFQWVTQFAYDPMDIAYANTEYQTHFLNLAYTPHKAISMKIAAEAARNLRRGESYGSYPQDTLFGDGFRVSYT
;
A
#
# COMPACT_ATOMS: atom_id res chain seq x y z
N MET A 1 5.69 -21.10 4.48
CA MET A 1 4.76 -21.15 3.31
C MET A 1 5.51 -21.04 1.99
N HIS A 2 6.42 -20.08 1.81
CA HIS A 2 7.14 -19.85 0.55
C HIS A 2 8.25 -20.89 0.23
N SER A 3 8.57 -21.78 1.17
CA SER A 3 9.56 -22.84 1.02
C SER A 3 8.96 -24.26 0.95
N HIS A 4 7.66 -24.40 1.20
CA HIS A 4 7.00 -25.72 1.21
C HIS A 4 6.47 -26.06 -0.19
N PRO A 5 6.91 -27.12 -0.86
CA PRO A 5 6.55 -27.42 -2.25
C PRO A 5 5.04 -27.51 -2.48
N GLU A 6 4.32 -28.18 -1.59
CA GLU A 6 2.86 -28.34 -1.68
C GLU A 6 2.13 -27.00 -1.52
N ALA A 7 2.58 -26.14 -0.59
CA ALA A 7 2.01 -24.82 -0.38
C ALA A 7 2.27 -23.91 -1.59
N ILE A 8 3.43 -24.00 -2.21
CA ILE A 8 3.75 -23.28 -3.44
C ILE A 8 2.83 -23.72 -4.58
N THR A 9 2.64 -25.01 -4.76
CA THR A 9 1.73 -25.57 -5.79
C THR A 9 0.28 -25.14 -5.55
N ALA A 10 -0.16 -25.10 -4.28
CA ALA A 10 -1.48 -24.61 -3.94
C ALA A 10 -1.66 -23.13 -4.30
N GLN A 11 -0.65 -22.30 -4.05
CA GLN A 11 -0.66 -20.87 -4.41
C GLN A 11 -0.66 -20.65 -5.92
N GLU A 12 0.13 -21.42 -6.68
CA GLU A 12 0.11 -21.40 -8.16
C GLU A 12 -1.30 -21.70 -8.69
N THR A 13 -1.93 -22.73 -8.14
CA THR A 13 -3.29 -23.12 -8.51
C THR A 13 -4.30 -22.05 -8.16
N TYR A 14 -4.19 -21.46 -6.97
CA TYR A 14 -5.07 -20.39 -6.52
C TYR A 14 -4.96 -19.16 -7.44
N LEU A 15 -3.75 -18.67 -7.69
CA LEU A 15 -3.52 -17.49 -8.55
C LEU A 15 -4.01 -17.74 -9.98
N HIS A 16 -3.74 -18.92 -10.53
CA HIS A 16 -4.24 -19.28 -11.85
C HIS A 16 -5.78 -19.24 -11.92
N ASN A 17 -6.45 -19.85 -10.95
CA ASN A 17 -7.90 -19.90 -10.90
C ASN A 17 -8.51 -18.51 -10.62
N LEU A 18 -7.93 -17.72 -9.71
CA LEU A 18 -8.36 -16.36 -9.42
C LEU A 18 -8.35 -15.49 -10.68
N VAL A 19 -7.24 -15.48 -11.39
CA VAL A 19 -7.07 -14.64 -12.59
C VAL A 19 -8.02 -15.02 -13.71
N LYS A 20 -8.36 -16.32 -13.82
CA LYS A 20 -9.35 -16.83 -14.79
C LYS A 20 -10.79 -16.78 -14.30
N HIS A 21 -11.00 -16.48 -13.02
CA HIS A 21 -12.36 -16.47 -12.47
C HIS A 21 -13.28 -15.55 -13.27
N ILE A 22 -14.41 -16.10 -13.70
CA ILE A 22 -15.45 -15.34 -14.38
C ILE A 22 -16.38 -14.77 -13.30
N ASN A 23 -16.45 -13.44 -13.23
CA ASN A 23 -17.37 -12.77 -12.34
C ASN A 23 -18.82 -13.13 -12.71
N PRO A 24 -19.59 -13.77 -11.83
CA PRO A 24 -20.94 -14.25 -12.15
C PRO A 24 -21.94 -13.12 -12.47
N TYR A 25 -21.65 -11.89 -12.05
CA TYR A 25 -22.52 -10.74 -12.31
C TYR A 25 -22.21 -10.06 -13.66
N THR A 26 -20.97 -10.07 -14.10
CA THR A 26 -20.55 -9.40 -15.34
C THR A 26 -20.30 -10.37 -16.48
N GLY A 27 -20.07 -11.64 -16.21
CA GLY A 27 -19.69 -12.65 -17.20
C GLY A 27 -18.25 -12.47 -17.72
N ILE A 28 -17.45 -11.59 -17.12
CA ILE A 28 -16.10 -11.24 -17.56
C ILE A 28 -15.05 -11.90 -16.66
N ALA A 29 -14.03 -12.49 -17.24
CA ALA A 29 -12.91 -13.03 -16.46
C ALA A 29 -12.08 -11.88 -15.88
N TYR A 30 -11.55 -12.06 -14.65
CA TYR A 30 -10.79 -10.99 -13.97
C TYR A 30 -9.60 -10.49 -14.79
N LYS A 31 -8.91 -11.35 -15.52
CA LYS A 31 -7.83 -10.95 -16.43
C LYS A 31 -8.28 -10.01 -17.57
N ASP A 32 -9.55 -10.07 -17.95
CA ASP A 32 -10.12 -9.32 -19.08
C ASP A 32 -10.99 -8.15 -18.60
N ASP A 33 -11.33 -8.07 -17.31
CA ASP A 33 -12.20 -7.02 -16.74
C ASP A 33 -11.47 -5.66 -16.74
N PRO A 34 -11.96 -4.64 -17.48
CA PRO A 34 -11.32 -3.33 -17.55
C PRO A 34 -11.27 -2.58 -16.23
N SER A 35 -12.10 -2.96 -15.24
CA SER A 35 -12.10 -2.37 -13.90
C SER A 35 -10.96 -2.89 -13.02
N ILE A 36 -10.35 -4.01 -13.39
CA ILE A 36 -9.19 -4.57 -12.69
C ILE A 36 -7.91 -4.04 -13.34
N VAL A 37 -7.15 -3.22 -12.61
CA VAL A 37 -5.94 -2.57 -13.11
C VAL A 37 -4.74 -3.51 -13.14
N GLY A 38 -4.63 -4.40 -12.16
CA GLY A 38 -3.51 -5.33 -12.02
C GLY A 38 -3.75 -6.37 -10.93
N PHE A 39 -2.79 -7.24 -10.72
CA PHE A 39 -2.82 -8.28 -9.70
C PHE A 39 -1.62 -8.15 -8.77
N GLU A 40 -1.81 -8.43 -7.50
CA GLU A 40 -0.72 -8.62 -6.54
C GLU A 40 -0.63 -10.10 -6.17
N ILE A 41 0.61 -10.63 -6.11
CA ILE A 41 0.83 -12.05 -5.85
C ILE A 41 0.53 -12.40 -4.40
N ASN A 42 1.06 -11.63 -3.46
CA ASN A 42 0.93 -11.87 -2.03
C ASN A 42 0.75 -10.56 -1.26
N ASN A 43 -0.12 -10.59 -0.25
CA ASN A 43 -0.15 -9.61 0.81
C ASN A 43 0.90 -9.95 1.87
N GLU A 44 1.70 -8.98 2.28
CA GLU A 44 2.67 -9.05 3.39
C GLU A 44 3.52 -10.34 3.43
N PRO A 45 4.19 -10.71 2.34
CA PRO A 45 5.01 -11.91 2.34
C PRO A 45 6.15 -11.78 3.37
N CYS A 46 6.37 -12.84 4.14
CA CYS A 46 7.51 -12.94 5.06
C CYS A 46 8.46 -14.01 4.55
N HIS A 47 9.51 -13.59 3.85
CA HIS A 47 10.52 -14.50 3.34
C HIS A 47 11.61 -14.76 4.39
N SER A 48 12.05 -16.01 4.48
CA SER A 48 13.18 -16.43 5.32
C SER A 48 14.33 -17.05 4.51
N GLY A 49 14.16 -17.10 3.17
CA GLY A 49 15.11 -17.73 2.26
C GLY A 49 16.13 -16.77 1.67
N THR A 50 16.96 -17.31 0.79
CA THR A 50 17.94 -16.56 -0.01
C THR A 50 17.24 -15.72 -1.09
N LYS A 51 17.97 -14.76 -1.68
CA LYS A 51 17.47 -13.96 -2.81
C LYS A 51 17.09 -14.84 -4.00
N GLU A 52 17.85 -15.92 -4.25
CA GLU A 52 17.60 -16.87 -5.32
C GLU A 52 16.30 -17.67 -5.11
N GLU A 53 16.05 -18.11 -3.88
CA GLU A 53 14.80 -18.83 -3.54
C GLU A 53 13.58 -17.91 -3.67
N VAL A 54 13.68 -16.66 -3.20
CA VAL A 54 12.62 -15.66 -3.34
C VAL A 54 12.34 -15.36 -4.81
N LYS A 55 13.37 -15.17 -5.62
CA LYS A 55 13.26 -14.95 -7.06
C LYS A 55 12.62 -16.14 -7.78
N ALA A 56 13.04 -17.36 -7.44
CA ALA A 56 12.44 -18.58 -7.99
C ALA A 56 10.96 -18.70 -7.64
N TYR A 57 10.58 -18.41 -6.40
CA TYR A 57 9.18 -18.39 -5.96
C TYR A 57 8.35 -17.36 -6.74
N ILE A 58 8.82 -16.12 -6.83
CA ILE A 58 8.09 -15.06 -7.55
C ILE A 58 7.91 -15.43 -9.02
N ASN A 59 8.95 -15.95 -9.67
CA ASN A 59 8.87 -16.37 -11.08
C ASN A 59 7.85 -17.50 -11.30
N ARG A 60 7.74 -18.47 -10.37
CA ARG A 60 6.72 -19.51 -10.42
C ARG A 60 5.30 -18.93 -10.34
N MET A 61 5.06 -17.99 -9.44
CA MET A 61 3.77 -17.32 -9.29
C MET A 61 3.41 -16.50 -10.54
N LEU A 62 4.38 -15.78 -11.08
CA LEU A 62 4.23 -15.04 -12.34
C LEU A 62 3.86 -15.95 -13.50
N GLU A 63 4.54 -17.10 -13.63
CA GLU A 63 4.25 -18.08 -14.66
C GLU A 63 2.82 -18.63 -14.53
N ALA A 64 2.37 -18.94 -13.31
CA ALA A 64 1.00 -19.37 -13.06
C ALA A 64 -0.05 -18.35 -13.52
N ILE A 65 0.22 -17.06 -13.29
CA ILE A 65 -0.62 -15.95 -13.74
C ILE A 65 -0.57 -15.82 -15.28
N TYR A 66 0.63 -15.80 -15.88
CA TYR A 66 0.77 -15.56 -17.32
C TYR A 66 0.25 -16.73 -18.18
N ARG A 67 0.30 -17.96 -17.69
CA ARG A 67 -0.33 -19.11 -18.35
C ARG A 67 -1.85 -18.98 -18.54
N THR A 68 -2.49 -18.07 -17.79
CA THR A 68 -3.91 -17.71 -18.00
C THR A 68 -4.16 -16.85 -19.25
N GLY A 69 -3.12 -16.32 -19.87
CA GLY A 69 -3.20 -15.27 -20.91
C GLY A 69 -3.34 -13.87 -20.34
N ASN A 70 -3.09 -13.68 -19.04
CA ASN A 70 -3.12 -12.35 -18.41
C ASN A 70 -2.13 -11.37 -19.08
N ARG A 71 -2.60 -10.16 -19.35
CA ARG A 71 -1.80 -9.04 -19.88
C ARG A 71 -1.73 -7.84 -18.94
N LYS A 72 -2.41 -7.93 -17.79
CA LYS A 72 -2.40 -6.86 -16.79
C LYS A 72 -1.10 -6.91 -16.00
N PRO A 73 -0.64 -5.77 -15.47
CA PRO A 73 0.56 -5.73 -14.63
C PRO A 73 0.39 -6.58 -13.37
N VAL A 74 1.50 -7.18 -12.96
CA VAL A 74 1.57 -7.99 -11.74
C VAL A 74 2.56 -7.34 -10.78
N PHE A 75 2.14 -7.21 -9.55
CA PHE A 75 2.88 -6.57 -8.47
C PHE A 75 3.29 -7.57 -7.40
N TYR A 76 4.31 -7.19 -6.65
CA TYR A 76 4.76 -7.93 -5.47
C TYR A 76 4.96 -6.99 -4.27
N ASN A 77 4.48 -7.42 -3.10
CA ASN A 77 4.54 -6.58 -1.91
C ASN A 77 5.92 -6.63 -1.23
N VAL A 78 6.43 -5.47 -0.84
CA VAL A 78 7.74 -5.34 -0.18
C VAL A 78 7.65 -5.65 1.31
N SER A 79 6.61 -5.21 1.99
CA SER A 79 6.36 -5.42 3.41
C SER A 79 7.63 -5.49 4.28
N HIS A 80 7.82 -6.57 5.03
CA HIS A 80 8.88 -6.72 6.03
C HIS A 80 10.20 -7.29 5.47
N ASN A 81 10.43 -7.24 4.16
CA ASN A 81 11.51 -7.99 3.51
C ASN A 81 12.49 -7.13 2.71
N GLU A 82 12.87 -5.97 3.22
CA GLU A 82 13.78 -5.05 2.52
C GLU A 82 15.09 -5.71 2.08
N TYR A 83 15.60 -6.69 2.84
CA TYR A 83 16.83 -7.40 2.54
C TYR A 83 16.81 -8.23 1.24
N VAL A 84 15.62 -8.58 0.73
CA VAL A 84 15.44 -9.34 -0.52
C VAL A 84 14.78 -8.53 -1.63
N VAL A 85 14.55 -7.24 -1.45
CA VAL A 85 13.88 -6.38 -2.44
C VAL A 85 14.60 -6.40 -3.79
N GLU A 86 15.92 -6.49 -3.82
CA GLU A 86 16.68 -6.63 -5.08
C GLU A 86 16.17 -7.82 -5.92
N ALA A 87 15.92 -8.97 -5.27
CA ALA A 87 15.41 -10.15 -5.95
C ALA A 87 14.05 -9.90 -6.63
N TYR A 88 13.18 -9.08 -6.03
CA TYR A 88 11.90 -8.71 -6.64
C TYR A 88 12.12 -7.94 -7.95
N TYR A 89 13.06 -7.00 -7.96
CA TYR A 89 13.37 -6.17 -9.13
C TYR A 89 14.08 -6.93 -10.26
N GLU A 90 14.67 -8.08 -9.96
CA GLU A 90 15.27 -8.99 -10.94
C GLU A 90 14.24 -9.93 -11.61
N THR A 91 13.00 -9.95 -11.12
CA THR A 91 11.91 -10.73 -11.73
C THR A 91 11.12 -9.91 -12.76
N ALA A 92 10.18 -10.54 -13.46
CA ALA A 92 9.34 -9.91 -14.46
C ALA A 92 8.10 -9.20 -13.91
N ILE A 93 8.02 -8.90 -12.59
CA ILE A 93 6.95 -8.07 -12.04
C ILE A 93 6.99 -6.67 -12.63
N GLN A 94 5.84 -6.03 -12.81
CA GLN A 94 5.76 -4.66 -13.33
C GLN A 94 5.86 -3.59 -12.26
N GLY A 95 5.71 -3.97 -10.99
CA GLY A 95 5.83 -3.03 -9.88
C GLY A 95 5.85 -3.70 -8.52
N THR A 96 6.00 -2.87 -7.51
CA THR A 96 5.97 -3.25 -6.11
C THR A 96 4.93 -2.46 -5.35
N THR A 97 4.40 -3.06 -4.31
CA THR A 97 3.42 -2.47 -3.41
C THR A 97 3.99 -2.34 -2.01
N TYR A 98 3.49 -1.38 -1.27
CA TYR A 98 3.97 -1.02 0.07
C TYR A 98 2.80 -0.70 0.98
N GLN A 99 2.99 -0.84 2.27
CA GLN A 99 2.07 -0.38 3.30
C GLN A 99 2.79 0.53 4.31
N TRP A 100 2.01 1.37 5.00
CA TRP A 100 2.58 2.21 6.04
C TRP A 100 1.57 2.67 7.09
N TYR A 101 1.94 2.42 8.34
CA TYR A 101 1.20 2.79 9.55
C TYR A 101 2.15 3.48 10.54
N PRO A 102 2.37 4.80 10.40
CA PRO A 102 3.45 5.50 11.11
C PRO A 102 3.29 5.58 12.63
N ILE A 103 2.07 5.45 13.16
CA ILE A 103 1.81 5.67 14.59
C ILE A 103 1.59 4.38 15.37
N GLY A 104 1.51 3.28 14.69
CA GLY A 104 1.18 1.97 15.24
C GLY A 104 -0.10 1.44 14.63
N LEU A 105 -0.37 0.15 14.82
CA LEU A 105 -1.43 -0.52 14.08
C LEU A 105 -2.52 -1.11 14.97
N VAL A 106 -2.18 -1.61 16.13
CA VAL A 106 -3.08 -2.43 16.94
C VAL A 106 -2.96 -2.17 18.44
N SER A 107 -2.69 -0.94 18.86
CA SER A 107 -2.62 -0.63 20.30
C SER A 107 -3.99 -0.76 20.98
N GLY A 108 -5.07 -0.70 20.20
CA GLY A 108 -6.44 -0.73 20.71
C GLY A 108 -6.85 0.56 21.45
N GLN A 109 -6.05 1.61 21.36
CA GLN A 109 -6.31 2.90 21.98
C GLN A 109 -5.88 4.05 21.09
N THR A 110 -6.61 5.15 21.16
CA THR A 110 -6.26 6.38 20.44
C THR A 110 -5.06 7.07 21.08
N GLN A 111 -4.01 7.29 20.31
CA GLN A 111 -2.87 8.10 20.72
C GLN A 111 -3.16 9.60 20.42
N GLN A 112 -2.59 10.46 21.27
CA GLN A 112 -2.74 11.90 21.16
C GLN A 112 -1.38 12.59 21.03
N GLY A 113 -1.30 13.60 20.19
CA GLY A 113 -0.07 14.38 20.00
C GLY A 113 0.06 14.96 18.60
N ASN A 114 1.18 15.65 18.35
CA ASN A 114 1.55 16.07 17.01
C ASN A 114 2.37 14.99 16.33
N PHE A 115 1.76 14.26 15.42
CA PHE A 115 2.40 13.18 14.67
C PHE A 115 2.86 13.58 13.26
N LEU A 116 2.67 14.83 12.84
CA LEU A 116 3.13 15.31 11.53
C LEU A 116 4.63 15.03 11.28
N PRO A 117 5.54 15.26 12.25
CA PRO A 117 6.95 14.95 12.04
C PRO A 117 7.26 13.48 11.78
N TYR A 118 6.36 12.55 12.15
CA TYR A 118 6.53 11.11 11.87
C TYR A 118 6.42 10.80 10.39
N ILE A 119 5.72 11.64 9.63
CA ILE A 119 5.52 11.45 8.19
C ILE A 119 6.82 11.61 7.43
N ASP A 120 7.73 12.44 7.90
CA ASP A 120 9.05 12.65 7.30
C ASP A 120 10.01 11.47 7.57
N ARG A 121 9.60 10.51 8.40
CA ARG A 121 10.37 9.27 8.68
C ARG A 121 10.09 8.15 7.69
N TYR A 122 9.23 8.36 6.70
CA TYR A 122 8.98 7.34 5.68
C TYR A 122 10.26 7.08 4.89
N ASP A 123 10.85 5.91 5.10
CA ASP A 123 12.15 5.57 4.57
C ASP A 123 12.05 4.62 3.38
N ILE A 124 12.54 5.09 2.24
CA ILE A 124 12.78 4.29 1.05
C ILE A 124 14.24 4.39 0.59
N SER A 125 15.17 4.65 1.51
CA SER A 125 16.59 4.84 1.21
C SER A 125 17.25 3.61 0.55
N PHE A 126 16.67 2.43 0.73
CA PHE A 126 17.09 1.22 0.02
C PHE A 126 16.91 1.35 -1.51
N ALA A 127 16.04 2.25 -1.96
CA ALA A 127 15.71 2.45 -3.38
C ALA A 127 16.92 2.75 -4.25
N ASP A 128 17.85 3.55 -3.75
CA ASP A 128 19.06 3.95 -4.48
C ASP A 128 20.02 2.78 -4.70
N LYS A 129 19.90 1.75 -3.87
CA LYS A 129 20.73 0.53 -3.95
C LYS A 129 20.13 -0.53 -4.86
N VAL A 130 18.84 -0.44 -5.17
CA VAL A 130 18.10 -1.45 -5.93
C VAL A 130 18.10 -1.10 -7.42
N LYS A 131 18.86 -1.88 -8.20
CA LYS A 131 18.93 -1.70 -9.66
C LYS A 131 17.54 -1.83 -10.30
N GLY A 132 17.13 -0.80 -11.02
CA GLY A 132 15.86 -0.79 -11.73
C GLY A 132 14.65 -0.33 -10.88
N PHE A 133 14.87 0.09 -9.64
CA PHE A 133 13.82 0.59 -8.76
C PHE A 133 12.92 1.63 -9.43
N HIS A 134 13.53 2.65 -10.05
CA HIS A 134 12.79 3.74 -10.70
C HIS A 134 12.15 3.37 -12.04
N LYS A 135 12.40 2.15 -12.56
CA LYS A 135 11.84 1.68 -13.84
C LYS A 135 10.53 0.90 -13.66
N LYS A 136 10.20 0.49 -12.43
CA LYS A 136 8.97 -0.25 -12.13
C LYS A 136 7.96 0.63 -11.41
N ALA A 137 6.69 0.30 -11.52
CA ALA A 137 5.62 0.99 -10.80
C ALA A 137 5.73 0.76 -9.29
N ARG A 138 5.31 1.75 -8.50
CA ARG A 138 5.31 1.67 -7.05
C ARG A 138 3.99 2.20 -6.51
N LEU A 139 3.33 1.40 -5.69
CA LEU A 139 2.01 1.68 -5.15
C LEU A 139 2.05 1.58 -3.62
N ILE A 140 1.44 2.53 -2.94
CA ILE A 140 1.01 2.33 -1.56
C ILE A 140 -0.38 1.72 -1.67
N TYR A 141 -0.50 0.43 -1.42
CA TYR A 141 -1.79 -0.25 -1.54
C TYR A 141 -2.57 -0.24 -0.23
N GLU A 142 -1.87 0.07 0.87
CA GLU A 142 -2.42 0.03 2.21
C GLU A 142 -1.74 1.08 3.10
N PHE A 143 -2.47 2.06 3.60
CA PHE A 143 -1.96 3.01 4.56
C PHE A 143 -3.06 3.58 5.45
N ASP A 144 -2.70 3.90 6.69
CA ASP A 144 -3.50 4.73 7.60
C ASP A 144 -2.56 5.35 8.65
N PRO A 145 -2.88 6.51 9.25
CA PRO A 145 -2.16 6.98 10.43
C PRO A 145 -2.25 5.97 11.58
N ALA A 146 -3.26 5.10 11.55
CA ALA A 146 -3.56 4.02 12.49
C ALA A 146 -4.02 4.52 13.87
N ASP A 147 -3.31 4.29 14.94
CA ASP A 147 -3.80 4.51 16.32
C ASP A 147 -4.14 5.96 16.69
N ILE A 148 -4.61 6.76 15.72
CA ILE A 148 -5.16 8.10 15.95
C ILE A 148 -6.49 8.27 15.23
N MET A 149 -7.44 8.95 15.88
CA MET A 149 -8.77 9.24 15.30
C MET A 149 -8.79 10.53 14.47
N TYR A 150 -7.75 11.35 14.55
CA TYR A 150 -7.67 12.63 13.84
C TYR A 150 -7.41 12.45 12.35
N SER A 151 -7.93 13.39 11.58
CA SER A 151 -7.91 13.31 10.11
C SER A 151 -6.74 14.04 9.44
N TYR A 152 -5.98 14.85 10.18
CA TYR A 152 -4.98 15.75 9.62
C TYR A 152 -3.79 15.05 8.90
N MET A 153 -3.57 13.77 9.19
CA MET A 153 -2.43 13.02 8.65
C MET A 153 -2.59 12.62 7.17
N TYR A 154 -3.81 12.37 6.69
CA TYR A 154 -4.01 11.82 5.34
C TYR A 154 -3.41 12.67 4.22
N PRO A 155 -3.65 13.99 4.14
CA PRO A 155 -3.03 14.83 3.12
C PRO A 155 -1.51 14.89 3.23
N ALA A 156 -1.01 14.88 4.46
CA ALA A 156 0.41 14.89 4.73
C ALA A 156 1.09 13.59 4.27
N MET A 157 0.47 12.44 4.54
CA MET A 157 0.95 11.14 4.05
C MET A 157 0.92 11.08 2.51
N ALA A 158 -0.15 11.54 1.87
CA ALA A 158 -0.25 11.62 0.42
C ALA A 158 0.90 12.46 -0.18
N ARG A 159 1.23 13.61 0.42
CA ARG A 159 2.39 14.43 0.04
C ARG A 159 3.69 13.62 0.13
N THR A 160 3.93 12.95 1.23
CA THR A 160 5.16 12.16 1.43
C THR A 160 5.27 11.02 0.41
N PHE A 161 4.19 10.32 0.12
CA PHE A 161 4.18 9.29 -0.92
C PHE A 161 4.49 9.86 -2.31
N ARG A 162 3.98 11.06 -2.62
CA ARG A 162 4.33 11.73 -3.89
C ARG A 162 5.79 12.12 -3.94
N MET A 163 6.35 12.66 -2.85
CA MET A 163 7.80 12.94 -2.74
C MET A 163 8.63 11.68 -2.96
N ALA A 164 8.23 10.55 -2.37
CA ALA A 164 8.86 9.25 -2.54
C ALA A 164 8.64 8.62 -3.93
N GLY A 165 7.86 9.24 -4.80
CA GLY A 165 7.68 8.83 -6.19
C GLY A 165 6.61 7.79 -6.44
N PHE A 166 5.67 7.58 -5.53
CA PHE A 166 4.57 6.63 -5.70
C PHE A 166 3.50 7.14 -6.68
N GLN A 167 2.97 6.21 -7.51
CA GLN A 167 1.93 6.50 -8.50
C GLN A 167 0.52 6.41 -7.92
N TRP A 168 0.30 5.45 -7.03
CA TRP A 168 -1.01 5.09 -6.49
C TRP A 168 -0.95 5.02 -4.97
N VAL A 169 -2.04 5.46 -4.32
CA VAL A 169 -2.15 5.48 -2.86
C VAL A 169 -3.56 5.06 -2.47
N THR A 170 -3.70 3.98 -1.69
CA THR A 170 -4.97 3.42 -1.23
C THR A 170 -4.99 3.33 0.29
N GLN A 171 -6.01 3.92 0.90
CA GLN A 171 -6.20 3.88 2.35
C GLN A 171 -6.78 2.52 2.79
N PHE A 172 -6.34 2.03 3.94
CA PHE A 172 -6.87 0.86 4.63
C PHE A 172 -7.44 1.29 6.00
N ALA A 173 -8.74 1.05 6.30
CA ALA A 173 -9.70 0.46 5.40
C ALA A 173 -11.01 1.27 5.42
N TYR A 174 -11.79 1.16 4.34
CA TYR A 174 -13.12 1.73 4.28
C TYR A 174 -14.15 0.70 4.72
N ASP A 175 -14.95 1.03 5.75
CA ASP A 175 -16.06 0.22 6.20
C ASP A 175 -17.33 0.59 5.45
N PRO A 176 -17.97 -0.34 4.72
CA PRO A 176 -19.26 -0.11 4.08
C PRO A 176 -20.32 0.30 5.11
N MET A 177 -21.25 1.15 4.70
CA MET A 177 -22.29 1.70 5.59
C MET A 177 -23.10 0.63 6.32
N ASP A 178 -23.37 -0.49 5.66
CA ASP A 178 -24.20 -1.56 6.19
C ASP A 178 -23.58 -2.30 7.37
N ILE A 179 -22.25 -2.29 7.47
CA ILE A 179 -21.49 -2.99 8.51
C ILE A 179 -20.64 -2.06 9.38
N ALA A 180 -20.64 -0.77 9.10
CA ALA A 180 -19.80 0.21 9.78
C ALA A 180 -20.03 0.29 11.30
N TYR A 181 -21.23 -0.07 11.75
CA TYR A 181 -21.56 -0.14 13.18
C TYR A 181 -20.79 -1.24 13.93
N ALA A 182 -20.33 -2.25 13.24
CA ALA A 182 -19.59 -3.36 13.83
C ALA A 182 -18.08 -3.12 13.87
N ASN A 183 -17.54 -2.28 12.98
CA ASN A 183 -16.11 -2.02 12.79
C ASN A 183 -15.26 -3.27 13.00
N THR A 184 -15.23 -4.14 12.02
CA THR A 184 -14.70 -5.50 12.12
C THR A 184 -13.18 -5.57 12.03
N GLU A 185 -12.51 -4.48 11.63
CA GLU A 185 -11.06 -4.45 11.48
C GLU A 185 -10.38 -3.94 12.78
N TYR A 186 -9.99 -2.69 12.82
CA TYR A 186 -9.28 -2.10 13.95
C TYR A 186 -10.01 -0.85 14.46
N GLN A 187 -10.04 -0.65 15.76
CA GLN A 187 -10.84 0.38 16.40
C GLN A 187 -10.52 1.81 15.96
N THR A 188 -9.31 2.06 15.50
CA THR A 188 -8.81 3.42 15.27
C THR A 188 -8.61 3.78 13.81
N HIS A 189 -8.40 2.84 12.91
CA HIS A 189 -8.03 3.15 11.54
C HIS A 189 -9.07 2.79 10.46
N PHE A 190 -10.32 2.78 10.82
CA PHE A 190 -11.40 2.69 9.85
C PHE A 190 -11.80 4.06 9.28
N LEU A 191 -12.34 4.06 8.07
CA LEU A 191 -12.91 5.22 7.41
C LEU A 191 -14.33 4.91 6.96
N ASN A 192 -15.26 5.79 7.32
CA ASN A 192 -16.67 5.65 6.95
C ASN A 192 -17.34 7.03 6.85
N LEU A 193 -18.26 7.19 5.90
CA LEU A 193 -18.94 8.47 5.68
C LEU A 193 -19.85 8.89 6.85
N ALA A 194 -20.46 7.94 7.56
CA ALA A 194 -21.36 8.24 8.67
C ALA A 194 -20.63 8.48 9.99
N TYR A 195 -19.67 7.60 10.32
CA TYR A 195 -19.03 7.59 11.63
C TYR A 195 -17.73 8.40 11.69
N THR A 196 -17.06 8.56 10.55
CA THR A 196 -15.82 9.35 10.45
C THR A 196 -15.83 10.34 9.28
N PRO A 197 -16.84 11.24 9.19
CA PRO A 197 -16.96 12.16 8.05
C PRO A 197 -15.77 13.09 7.90
N HIS A 198 -15.12 13.47 8.99
CA HIS A 198 -13.89 14.27 8.99
C HIS A 198 -12.72 13.51 8.30
N LYS A 199 -12.58 12.21 8.53
CA LYS A 199 -11.60 11.37 7.82
C LYS A 199 -11.93 11.29 6.32
N ALA A 200 -13.20 11.13 5.96
CA ALA A 200 -13.64 11.06 4.57
C ALA A 200 -13.32 12.37 3.81
N ILE A 201 -13.56 13.52 4.44
CA ILE A 201 -13.19 14.84 3.88
C ILE A 201 -11.67 14.95 3.73
N SER A 202 -10.92 14.56 4.74
CA SER A 202 -9.45 14.59 4.69
C SER A 202 -8.90 13.65 3.61
N MET A 203 -9.50 12.47 3.41
CA MET A 203 -9.13 11.57 2.30
C MET A 203 -9.41 12.20 0.93
N LYS A 204 -10.48 12.98 0.79
CA LYS A 204 -10.71 13.73 -0.45
C LYS A 204 -9.61 14.76 -0.69
N ILE A 205 -9.17 15.47 0.35
CA ILE A 205 -8.03 16.40 0.26
C ILE A 205 -6.74 15.65 -0.08
N ALA A 206 -6.52 14.49 0.55
CA ALA A 206 -5.37 13.63 0.25
C ALA A 206 -5.38 13.15 -1.21
N ALA A 207 -6.54 12.83 -1.77
CA ALA A 207 -6.69 12.46 -3.16
C ALA A 207 -6.31 13.62 -4.11
N GLU A 208 -6.69 14.87 -3.77
CA GLU A 208 -6.26 16.05 -4.53
C GLU A 208 -4.75 16.30 -4.40
N ALA A 209 -4.16 16.13 -3.22
CA ALA A 209 -2.71 16.19 -3.03
C ALA A 209 -2.00 15.13 -3.90
N ALA A 210 -2.49 13.89 -3.89
CA ALA A 210 -1.92 12.81 -4.69
C ALA A 210 -2.01 13.05 -6.21
N ARG A 211 -3.05 13.75 -6.69
CA ARG A 211 -3.23 14.07 -8.12
C ARG A 211 -2.39 15.26 -8.56
N ASN A 212 -2.29 16.28 -7.73
CA ASN A 212 -1.75 17.60 -8.14
C ASN A 212 -0.28 17.77 -7.76
N LEU A 213 0.21 17.14 -6.70
CA LEU A 213 1.63 17.20 -6.35
C LEU A 213 2.47 16.37 -7.33
N ARG A 214 3.55 16.95 -7.80
CA ARG A 214 4.48 16.28 -8.71
C ARG A 214 5.22 15.16 -7.97
N ARG A 215 5.37 14.08 -8.65
CA ARG A 215 6.02 12.88 -8.14
C ARG A 215 7.53 13.06 -8.13
N GLY A 216 8.17 12.77 -7.00
CA GLY A 216 9.62 12.89 -6.81
C GLY A 216 10.12 14.31 -6.52
N GLU A 217 9.22 15.30 -6.38
CA GLU A 217 9.58 16.64 -5.93
C GLU A 217 9.55 16.73 -4.40
N SER A 218 10.52 17.45 -3.83
CA SER A 218 10.53 17.76 -2.40
C SER A 218 9.60 18.94 -2.09
N TYR A 219 8.78 18.77 -1.07
CA TYR A 219 7.89 19.80 -0.52
C TYR A 219 8.29 20.21 0.90
N GLY A 220 9.56 19.98 1.26
CA GLY A 220 10.11 20.28 2.58
C GLY A 220 9.69 19.27 3.65
N SER A 221 10.08 19.54 4.89
CA SER A 221 9.77 18.73 6.07
C SER A 221 8.70 19.41 6.94
N TYR A 222 7.99 18.63 7.72
CA TYR A 222 7.07 19.17 8.72
C TYR A 222 7.83 19.70 9.93
N PRO A 223 7.35 20.82 10.54
CA PRO A 223 7.94 21.32 11.76
C PRO A 223 7.82 20.32 12.91
N GLN A 224 8.81 20.29 13.79
CA GLN A 224 8.83 19.39 14.96
C GLN A 224 7.83 19.83 16.05
N ASP A 225 7.35 21.06 15.96
CA ASP A 225 6.28 21.63 16.77
C ASP A 225 5.04 21.93 15.92
N THR A 226 4.13 22.71 16.44
CA THR A 226 2.91 23.11 15.73
C THR A 226 3.03 24.44 14.97
N LEU A 227 4.23 25.05 14.92
CA LEU A 227 4.45 26.34 14.27
C LEU A 227 4.81 26.18 12.79
N PHE A 228 4.10 26.89 11.95
CA PHE A 228 4.33 26.94 10.50
C PHE A 228 4.68 28.38 10.11
N GLY A 229 5.90 28.58 9.62
CA GLY A 229 6.37 29.92 9.25
C GLY A 229 6.28 30.93 10.39
N ASP A 230 6.16 32.20 10.04
CA ASP A 230 6.32 33.33 10.98
C ASP A 230 5.03 33.72 11.72
N GLY A 231 4.21 32.83 12.15
CA GLY A 231 3.05 33.21 12.97
C GLY A 231 1.79 32.37 12.73
N PHE A 232 1.93 31.23 12.11
CA PHE A 232 0.83 30.34 11.86
C PHE A 232 0.99 29.08 12.70
N ARG A 233 0.00 28.77 13.52
CA ARG A 233 -0.03 27.57 14.36
C ARG A 233 -1.17 26.65 13.93
N VAL A 234 -0.87 25.35 13.78
CA VAL A 234 -1.87 24.31 13.56
C VAL A 234 -1.87 23.38 14.78
N SER A 235 -3.01 23.26 15.43
CA SER A 235 -3.23 22.29 16.50
C SER A 235 -3.78 20.98 15.90
N TYR A 236 -3.47 19.87 16.55
CA TYR A 236 -4.06 18.56 16.26
C TYR A 236 -5.37 18.30 17.02
N THR A 237 -5.78 19.23 17.87
CA THR A 237 -7.02 19.20 18.66
C THR A 237 -8.08 20.14 18.07
#